data_b35945d262571f99465a4dc11c5d246e
#
_entry.id   b35945d262571f99465a4dc11c5d246e
#
_cell.length_a   1.000
_cell.length_b   1.000
_cell.length_c   1.000
_cell.angle_alpha   90.00
_cell.angle_beta   90.00
_cell.angle_gamma   90.00
#
_symmetry.space_group_name_H-M   'P 1'
#
loop_
_entity.id
_entity.type
_entity.pdbx_description
1 polymer ?
#
loop_
_entity_poly.entity_id
_entity_poly.type
_entity_poly.pdbx_seq_one_letter_code
_entity_poly.pdbx_strand_id
1 'polypeptide(L)'
;LFTVQASGKAFIPADFQPPTLVETVDFIVKPLGPELMEVDYIAYMSSIEHLQKTFTRSTSWPHEGLDMEDALLDMQTEERRFQQRKSFAYAVLTPDGETELGCVYVYPSKKAGFDAVIRMWVTQEQYDLGFDATLYNWTQRWIDSAWPFESPAYPGRAISWSDWESVPDTG
;
A
#
# COMPACT_ATOMS: atom_id res chain seq x y z
N LEU A 1 27.25 -26.76 21.49
CA LEU A 1 27.33 -25.46 20.81
C LEU A 1 25.95 -25.16 20.23
N PHE A 2 25.18 -24.33 20.93
CA PHE A 2 23.91 -23.80 20.41
C PHE A 2 24.24 -22.57 19.58
N THR A 3 24.09 -22.66 18.28
CA THR A 3 24.09 -21.52 17.39
C THR A 3 22.80 -20.75 17.65
N VAL A 4 22.91 -19.62 18.34
CA VAL A 4 21.84 -18.63 18.40
C VAL A 4 21.75 -18.02 17.01
N GLN A 5 20.79 -18.48 16.20
CA GLN A 5 20.42 -17.72 15.01
C GLN A 5 19.86 -16.38 15.48
N ALA A 6 20.54 -15.30 15.13
CA ALA A 6 19.99 -13.98 15.28
C ALA A 6 18.73 -13.93 14.39
N SER A 7 17.56 -14.04 14.98
CA SER A 7 16.31 -13.82 14.28
C SER A 7 16.27 -12.34 13.89
N GLY A 8 16.25 -12.05 12.57
CA GLY A 8 16.02 -10.70 12.08
C GLY A 8 14.75 -10.13 12.72
N LYS A 9 14.76 -8.82 13.05
CA LYS A 9 13.61 -8.13 13.63
C LYS A 9 12.39 -8.34 12.73
N ALA A 10 11.31 -8.90 13.26
CA ALA A 10 10.04 -9.04 12.55
C ALA A 10 9.53 -7.66 12.14
N PHE A 11 8.85 -7.58 10.98
CA PHE A 11 8.29 -6.32 10.47
C PHE A 11 7.31 -5.70 11.47
N ILE A 12 6.45 -6.51 12.05
CA ILE A 12 5.48 -6.09 13.07
C ILE A 12 5.59 -7.01 14.30
N PRO A 13 5.26 -6.49 15.51
CA PRO A 13 5.24 -7.33 16.71
C PRO A 13 4.31 -8.54 16.57
N ALA A 14 4.67 -9.65 17.18
CA ALA A 14 3.91 -10.91 17.07
C ALA A 14 2.48 -10.79 17.59
N ASP A 15 2.25 -9.91 18.57
CA ASP A 15 0.93 -9.65 19.18
C ASP A 15 0.12 -8.57 18.46
N PHE A 16 0.72 -7.87 17.48
CA PHE A 16 0.01 -6.86 16.69
C PHE A 16 -0.90 -7.52 15.66
N GLN A 17 -2.17 -7.07 15.63
CA GLN A 17 -3.15 -7.54 14.65
C GLN A 17 -3.41 -6.44 13.62
N PRO A 18 -2.96 -6.60 12.37
CA PRO A 18 -3.26 -5.64 11.31
C PRO A 18 -4.77 -5.46 11.13
N PRO A 19 -5.25 -4.23 10.97
CA PRO A 19 -6.67 -3.99 10.70
C PRO A 19 -7.16 -4.76 9.47
N THR A 20 -8.39 -5.29 9.54
CA THR A 20 -9.03 -5.99 8.42
C THR A 20 -10.26 -5.28 7.90
N LEU A 21 -10.73 -4.26 8.59
CA LEU A 21 -11.79 -3.37 8.14
C LEU A 21 -11.69 -2.05 8.89
N VAL A 22 -11.67 -0.95 8.14
CA VAL A 22 -11.79 0.40 8.69
C VAL A 22 -12.93 1.10 7.97
N GLU A 23 -13.91 1.58 8.71
CA GLU A 23 -15.06 2.28 8.17
C GLU A 23 -14.98 3.76 8.49
N THR A 24 -15.16 4.59 7.48
CA THR A 24 -15.36 6.03 7.61
C THR A 24 -16.68 6.42 6.94
N VAL A 25 -17.09 7.68 7.08
CA VAL A 25 -18.30 8.18 6.41
C VAL A 25 -18.17 8.13 4.88
N ASP A 26 -16.96 8.38 4.38
CA ASP A 26 -16.73 8.59 2.94
C ASP A 26 -16.15 7.37 2.22
N PHE A 27 -15.55 6.44 2.96
CA PHE A 27 -14.93 5.24 2.36
C PHE A 27 -14.71 4.14 3.40
N ILE A 28 -14.46 2.94 2.90
CA ILE A 28 -14.01 1.81 3.73
C ILE A 28 -12.65 1.33 3.24
N VAL A 29 -11.86 0.77 4.17
CA VAL A 29 -10.54 0.22 3.88
C VAL A 29 -10.53 -1.24 4.30
N LYS A 30 -10.19 -2.13 3.38
CA LYS A 30 -10.06 -3.56 3.68
C LYS A 30 -8.96 -4.22 2.86
N PRO A 31 -8.38 -5.33 3.34
CA PRO A 31 -7.28 -5.99 2.65
C PRO A 31 -7.63 -6.39 1.20
N LEU A 32 -6.66 -6.22 0.30
CA LEU A 32 -6.77 -6.76 -1.06
C LEU A 32 -6.81 -8.28 -1.05
N GLY A 33 -7.65 -8.84 -1.88
CA GLY A 33 -7.79 -10.27 -2.06
C GLY A 33 -8.57 -10.59 -3.34
N PRO A 34 -8.66 -11.88 -3.71
CA PRO A 34 -9.31 -12.29 -4.96
C PRO A 34 -10.74 -11.79 -5.14
N GLU A 35 -11.49 -11.59 -4.07
CA GLU A 35 -12.86 -11.06 -4.12
C GLU A 35 -12.94 -9.61 -4.61
N LEU A 36 -11.83 -8.87 -4.54
CA LEU A 36 -11.73 -7.49 -5.01
C LEU A 36 -11.06 -7.37 -6.39
N MET A 37 -10.75 -8.49 -7.03
CA MET A 37 -10.00 -8.52 -8.28
C MET A 37 -10.60 -7.61 -9.36
N GLU A 38 -11.90 -7.69 -9.58
CA GLU A 38 -12.57 -6.93 -10.64
C GLU A 38 -12.55 -5.43 -10.37
N VAL A 39 -12.92 -5.01 -9.15
CA VAL A 39 -12.95 -3.58 -8.81
C VAL A 39 -11.55 -2.96 -8.78
N ASP A 40 -10.55 -3.71 -8.35
CA ASP A 40 -9.15 -3.27 -8.34
C ASP A 40 -8.61 -3.14 -9.77
N TYR A 41 -8.85 -4.13 -10.62
CA TYR A 41 -8.46 -4.10 -12.02
C TYR A 41 -9.08 -2.91 -12.76
N ILE A 42 -10.38 -2.69 -12.61
CA ILE A 42 -11.08 -1.54 -13.19
C ILE A 42 -10.44 -0.23 -12.71
N ALA A 43 -10.15 -0.12 -11.42
CA ALA A 43 -9.59 1.09 -10.84
C ALA A 43 -8.21 1.42 -11.41
N TYR A 44 -7.24 0.50 -11.36
CA TYR A 44 -5.90 0.83 -11.84
C TYR A 44 -5.83 0.93 -13.38
N MET A 45 -6.61 0.17 -14.12
CA MET A 45 -6.64 0.28 -15.58
C MET A 45 -7.30 1.56 -16.08
N SER A 46 -8.16 2.18 -15.27
CA SER A 46 -8.73 3.50 -15.57
C SER A 46 -7.71 4.63 -15.50
N SER A 47 -6.55 4.40 -14.90
CA SER A 47 -5.65 5.45 -14.45
C SER A 47 -4.17 5.16 -14.76
N ILE A 48 -3.89 4.46 -15.85
CA ILE A 48 -2.54 3.95 -16.16
C ILE A 48 -1.48 5.06 -16.13
N GLU A 49 -1.67 6.13 -16.88
CA GLU A 49 -0.70 7.22 -16.97
C GLU A 49 -0.52 7.93 -15.63
N HIS A 50 -1.63 8.18 -14.94
CA HIS A 50 -1.62 8.81 -13.62
C HIS A 50 -0.84 7.99 -12.60
N LEU A 51 -1.05 6.67 -12.57
CA LEU A 51 -0.37 5.78 -11.63
C LEU A 51 1.11 5.61 -11.95
N GLN A 52 1.48 5.56 -13.22
CA GLN A 52 2.88 5.56 -13.63
C GLN A 52 3.62 6.81 -13.12
N LYS A 53 2.98 7.97 -13.17
CA LYS A 53 3.52 9.21 -12.61
C LYS A 53 3.57 9.19 -11.08
N THR A 54 2.57 8.62 -10.44
CA THR A 54 2.50 8.53 -8.97
C THR A 54 3.63 7.68 -8.41
N PHE A 55 3.92 6.52 -9.03
CA PHE A 55 4.95 5.58 -8.55
C PHE A 55 6.29 5.77 -9.24
N THR A 56 6.45 6.84 -10.03
CA THR A 56 7.66 7.22 -10.41
C THR A 56 8.28 6.97 -11.63
N ARG A 57 7.88 6.96 -12.57
CA ARG A 57 8.90 6.92 -13.59
C ARG A 57 9.03 5.59 -14.28
N SER A 58 8.31 4.61 -13.82
CA SER A 58 8.26 3.29 -14.43
C SER A 58 6.97 3.13 -15.20
N THR A 59 7.06 2.66 -16.42
CA THR A 59 5.90 2.19 -17.19
C THR A 59 5.59 0.72 -16.92
N SER A 60 6.21 0.15 -15.89
CA SER A 60 6.04 -1.27 -15.58
C SER A 60 4.68 -1.59 -14.95
N TRP A 61 4.10 -0.66 -14.20
CA TRP A 61 2.79 -0.88 -13.59
C TRP A 61 2.05 0.44 -13.34
N PRO A 62 0.75 0.50 -13.63
CA PRO A 62 0.06 -0.43 -14.53
C PRO A 62 0.46 -0.22 -15.99
N HIS A 63 0.12 -1.15 -16.86
CA HIS A 63 0.32 -1.02 -18.30
C HIS A 63 -0.83 -1.64 -19.09
N GLU A 64 -0.98 -1.27 -20.34
CA GLU A 64 -2.11 -1.69 -21.17
C GLU A 64 -2.20 -3.20 -21.43
N GLY A 65 -1.08 -3.92 -21.28
CA GLY A 65 -1.01 -5.37 -21.47
C GLY A 65 -1.53 -6.21 -20.32
N LEU A 66 -1.90 -5.60 -19.18
CA LEU A 66 -2.44 -6.34 -18.04
C LEU A 66 -3.85 -6.84 -18.31
N ASP A 67 -4.11 -8.09 -17.92
CA ASP A 67 -5.41 -8.73 -18.06
C ASP A 67 -5.97 -9.23 -16.72
N MET A 68 -7.10 -9.90 -16.76
CA MET A 68 -7.77 -10.40 -15.55
C MET A 68 -7.00 -11.55 -14.88
N GLU A 69 -6.20 -12.30 -15.64
CA GLU A 69 -5.36 -13.36 -15.09
C GLU A 69 -4.21 -12.75 -14.28
N ASP A 70 -3.59 -11.70 -14.80
CA ASP A 70 -2.58 -10.91 -14.06
C ASP A 70 -3.19 -10.32 -12.79
N ALA A 71 -4.39 -9.78 -12.87
CA ALA A 71 -5.11 -9.21 -11.74
C ALA A 71 -5.39 -10.25 -10.65
N LEU A 72 -5.80 -11.45 -11.03
CA LEU A 72 -6.04 -12.53 -10.06
C LEU A 72 -4.76 -12.95 -9.37
N LEU A 73 -3.67 -13.11 -10.12
CA LEU A 73 -2.37 -13.46 -9.56
C LEU A 73 -1.87 -12.42 -8.56
N ASP A 74 -2.06 -11.15 -8.88
CA ASP A 74 -1.70 -10.04 -8.01
C ASP A 74 -2.51 -10.08 -6.70
N MET A 75 -3.81 -10.27 -6.77
CA MET A 75 -4.68 -10.37 -5.60
C MET A 75 -4.34 -11.58 -4.71
N GLN A 76 -4.07 -12.72 -5.30
CA GLN A 76 -3.63 -13.91 -4.57
C GLN A 76 -2.28 -13.68 -3.88
N THR A 77 -1.38 -12.95 -4.53
CA THR A 77 -0.07 -12.62 -3.98
C THR A 77 -0.20 -11.68 -2.79
N GLU A 78 -1.03 -10.62 -2.90
CA GLU A 78 -1.25 -9.68 -1.81
C GLU A 78 -1.94 -10.33 -0.61
N GLU A 79 -2.94 -11.17 -0.84
CA GLU A 79 -3.58 -11.93 0.24
C GLU A 79 -2.59 -12.84 0.97
N ARG A 80 -1.76 -13.55 0.24
CA ARG A 80 -0.73 -14.42 0.83
C ARG A 80 0.29 -13.63 1.65
N ARG A 81 0.75 -12.48 1.16
CA ARG A 81 1.67 -11.61 1.89
C ARG A 81 1.05 -11.09 3.17
N PHE A 82 -0.22 -10.75 3.14
CA PHE A 82 -0.97 -10.32 4.31
C PHE A 82 -1.04 -11.44 5.36
N GLN A 83 -1.44 -12.64 4.95
CA GLN A 83 -1.52 -13.82 5.82
C GLN A 83 -0.15 -14.19 6.42
N GLN A 84 0.91 -14.04 5.65
CA GLN A 84 2.29 -14.29 6.09
C GLN A 84 2.89 -13.12 6.89
N ARG A 85 2.13 -12.04 7.10
CA ARG A 85 2.57 -10.85 7.85
C ARG A 85 3.82 -10.18 7.26
N LYS A 86 4.00 -10.27 5.94
CA LYS A 86 5.16 -9.73 5.20
C LYS A 86 4.93 -8.31 4.69
N SER A 87 3.74 -8.03 4.23
CA SER A 87 3.28 -6.71 3.78
C SER A 87 1.76 -6.68 3.76
N PHE A 88 1.21 -5.46 3.78
CA PHE A 88 -0.23 -5.28 3.93
C PHE A 88 -0.72 -4.30 2.88
N ALA A 89 -1.49 -4.80 1.93
CA ALA A 89 -2.10 -4.00 0.87
C ALA A 89 -3.61 -3.90 1.10
N TYR A 90 -4.13 -2.69 0.99
CA TYR A 90 -5.53 -2.37 1.28
C TYR A 90 -6.19 -1.68 0.11
N ALA A 91 -7.41 -2.09 -0.19
CA ALA A 91 -8.29 -1.34 -1.07
C ALA A 91 -9.00 -0.24 -0.28
N VAL A 92 -9.14 0.92 -0.90
CA VAL A 92 -9.98 2.02 -0.44
C VAL A 92 -11.21 2.04 -1.34
N LEU A 93 -12.37 1.74 -0.77
CA LEU A 93 -13.61 1.51 -1.52
C LEU A 93 -14.67 2.54 -1.12
N THR A 94 -15.66 2.74 -1.99
CA THR A 94 -16.88 3.44 -1.61
C THR A 94 -17.56 2.74 -0.42
N PRO A 95 -18.39 3.45 0.38
CA PRO A 95 -19.03 2.84 1.56
C PRO A 95 -19.85 1.58 1.27
N ASP A 96 -20.41 1.45 0.07
CA ASP A 96 -21.11 0.23 -0.39
C ASP A 96 -20.15 -0.90 -0.81
N GLY A 97 -18.85 -0.62 -0.93
CA GLY A 97 -17.84 -1.60 -1.32
C GLY A 97 -17.79 -1.92 -2.81
N GLU A 98 -18.57 -1.23 -3.64
CA GLU A 98 -18.74 -1.59 -5.05
C GLU A 98 -17.72 -0.94 -5.99
N THR A 99 -17.09 0.16 -5.57
CA THR A 99 -16.12 0.91 -6.38
C THR A 99 -14.83 1.13 -5.61
N GLU A 100 -13.70 0.83 -6.23
CA GLU A 100 -12.40 1.14 -5.65
C GLU A 100 -11.97 2.56 -6.02
N LEU A 101 -11.60 3.33 -5.01
CA LEU A 101 -11.13 4.71 -5.13
C LEU A 101 -9.61 4.79 -5.21
N GLY A 102 -8.92 3.80 -4.67
CA GLY A 102 -7.47 3.72 -4.60
C GLY A 102 -7.00 2.60 -3.69
N CYS A 103 -5.71 2.62 -3.37
CA CYS A 103 -5.09 1.63 -2.47
C CYS A 103 -4.11 2.29 -1.51
N VAL A 104 -3.90 1.63 -0.36
CA VAL A 104 -2.85 1.96 0.59
C VAL A 104 -2.02 0.72 0.83
N TYR A 105 -0.70 0.86 0.78
CA TYR A 105 0.26 -0.23 1.00
C TYR A 105 1.14 0.05 2.20
N VAL A 106 1.31 -0.95 3.04
CA VAL A 106 2.16 -0.92 4.23
C VAL A 106 3.25 -1.97 4.06
N TYR A 107 4.47 -1.53 3.75
CA TYR A 107 5.62 -2.39 3.48
C TYR A 107 6.70 -2.25 4.53
N PRO A 108 7.52 -3.30 4.75
CA PRO A 108 8.75 -3.15 5.52
C PRO A 108 9.74 -2.25 4.79
N SER A 109 10.52 -1.48 5.55
CA SER A 109 11.58 -0.66 5.00
C SER A 109 12.90 -1.43 4.97
N LYS A 110 13.65 -1.26 3.89
CA LYS A 110 15.05 -1.65 3.78
C LYS A 110 16.00 -0.45 3.93
N LYS A 111 15.44 0.74 4.09
CA LYS A 111 16.21 1.99 4.19
C LYS A 111 16.53 2.33 5.64
N ALA A 112 17.74 2.82 5.85
CA ALA A 112 18.21 3.23 7.18
C ALA A 112 17.34 4.35 7.75
N GLY A 113 16.99 4.25 9.04
CA GLY A 113 16.20 5.26 9.73
C GLY A 113 14.70 5.16 9.55
N PHE A 114 14.20 4.18 8.78
CA PHE A 114 12.77 3.97 8.56
C PHE A 114 12.39 2.52 8.85
N ASP A 115 11.27 2.33 9.54
CA ASP A 115 10.77 1.01 9.92
C ASP A 115 9.58 0.53 9.08
N ALA A 116 9.00 1.42 8.27
CA ALA A 116 7.95 1.09 7.33
C ALA A 116 7.98 2.02 6.12
N VAL A 117 7.41 1.56 5.02
CA VAL A 117 7.18 2.35 3.79
C VAL A 117 5.70 2.34 3.50
N ILE A 118 5.10 3.51 3.48
CA ILE A 118 3.68 3.68 3.20
C ILE A 118 3.55 4.28 1.80
N ARG A 119 2.83 3.58 0.95
CA ARG A 119 2.52 4.04 -0.41
C ARG A 119 1.01 4.06 -0.60
N MET A 120 0.55 4.91 -1.49
CA MET A 120 -0.87 4.99 -1.81
C MET A 120 -1.07 5.59 -3.20
N TRP A 121 -2.22 5.31 -3.74
CA TRP A 121 -2.68 5.94 -4.97
C TRP A 121 -4.21 6.07 -4.95
N VAL A 122 -4.69 6.99 -5.73
CA VAL A 122 -6.11 7.13 -6.05
C VAL A 122 -6.26 7.10 -7.57
N THR A 123 -7.46 6.81 -8.06
CA THR A 123 -7.72 6.89 -9.50
C THR A 123 -7.58 8.33 -9.99
N GLN A 124 -7.39 8.51 -11.30
CA GLN A 124 -7.34 9.85 -11.91
C GLN A 124 -8.59 10.67 -11.58
N GLU A 125 -9.76 10.05 -11.65
CA GLU A 125 -11.03 10.70 -11.30
C GLU A 125 -11.01 11.21 -9.86
N GLN A 126 -10.59 10.39 -8.91
CA GLN A 126 -10.50 10.77 -7.51
C GLN A 126 -9.43 11.82 -7.25
N TYR A 127 -8.32 11.75 -7.97
CA TYR A 127 -7.28 12.77 -7.92
C TYR A 127 -7.83 14.14 -8.34
N ASP A 128 -8.57 14.17 -9.44
CA ASP A 128 -9.20 15.42 -9.95
C ASP A 128 -10.22 16.00 -8.97
N LEU A 129 -10.84 15.16 -8.14
CA LEU A 129 -11.76 15.57 -7.07
C LEU A 129 -11.05 15.97 -5.76
N GLY A 130 -9.72 15.89 -5.70
CA GLY A 130 -8.96 16.25 -4.50
C GLY A 130 -8.84 15.13 -3.46
N PHE A 131 -9.27 13.92 -3.77
CA PHE A 131 -9.26 12.80 -2.82
C PHE A 131 -7.85 12.33 -2.45
N ASP A 132 -6.86 12.51 -3.31
CA ASP A 132 -5.47 12.12 -3.01
C ASP A 132 -4.96 12.79 -1.73
N ALA A 133 -5.13 14.09 -1.59
CA ALA A 133 -4.73 14.82 -0.38
C ALA A 133 -5.54 14.38 0.84
N THR A 134 -6.82 14.13 0.68
CA THR A 134 -7.71 13.64 1.75
C THR A 134 -7.26 12.27 2.24
N LEU A 135 -6.99 11.34 1.33
CA LEU A 135 -6.53 10.00 1.67
C LEU A 135 -5.15 10.04 2.33
N TYR A 136 -4.23 10.86 1.81
CA TYR A 136 -2.90 11.01 2.40
C TYR A 136 -2.96 11.49 3.85
N ASN A 137 -3.73 12.53 4.12
CA ASN A 137 -3.90 13.05 5.47
C ASN A 137 -4.54 12.02 6.41
N TRP A 138 -5.56 11.30 5.93
CA TRP A 138 -6.19 10.23 6.68
C TRP A 138 -5.19 9.07 6.96
N THR A 139 -4.45 8.66 5.96
CA THR A 139 -3.49 7.57 6.07
C THR A 139 -2.41 7.87 7.10
N GLN A 140 -1.86 9.10 7.12
CA GLN A 140 -0.88 9.49 8.13
C GLN A 140 -1.43 9.34 9.55
N ARG A 141 -2.66 9.81 9.80
CA ARG A 141 -3.31 9.64 11.11
C ARG A 141 -3.58 8.18 11.45
N TRP A 142 -4.00 7.40 10.47
CA TRP A 142 -4.26 5.97 10.65
C TRP A 142 -2.99 5.20 11.00
N ILE A 143 -1.90 5.47 10.30
CA ILE A 143 -0.60 4.85 10.59
C ILE A 143 -0.13 5.23 11.99
N ASP A 144 -0.22 6.50 12.35
CA ASP A 144 0.22 6.97 13.66
C ASP A 144 -0.60 6.38 14.82
N SER A 145 -1.89 6.15 14.62
CA SER A 145 -2.80 5.71 15.69
C SER A 145 -3.02 4.20 15.76
N ALA A 146 -2.93 3.49 14.62
CA ALA A 146 -3.35 2.09 14.53
C ALA A 146 -2.20 1.12 14.23
N TRP A 147 -1.01 1.61 13.90
CA TRP A 147 0.15 0.80 13.54
C TRP A 147 1.32 1.04 14.48
N PRO A 148 2.21 0.02 14.65
CA PRO A 148 3.27 0.10 15.67
C PRO A 148 4.58 0.69 15.13
N PHE A 149 4.52 1.62 14.17
CA PHE A 149 5.72 2.19 13.57
C PHE A 149 6.17 3.47 14.26
N GLU A 150 7.47 3.61 14.45
CA GLU A 150 8.09 4.81 15.01
C GLU A 150 8.53 5.79 13.92
N SER A 151 8.93 5.26 12.76
CA SER A 151 9.50 6.06 11.68
C SER A 151 9.03 5.59 10.30
N PRO A 152 7.73 5.73 9.99
CA PRO A 152 7.22 5.38 8.67
C PRO A 152 7.67 6.40 7.62
N ALA A 153 8.04 5.92 6.43
CA ALA A 153 8.39 6.76 5.29
C ALA A 153 7.22 6.86 4.32
N TYR A 154 7.08 8.03 3.70
CA TYR A 154 6.07 8.31 2.67
C TYR A 154 6.77 8.80 1.38
N PRO A 155 7.38 7.88 0.59
CA PRO A 155 8.11 8.25 -0.61
C PRO A 155 7.21 8.91 -1.67
N GLY A 156 7.71 9.96 -2.30
CA GLY A 156 6.94 10.76 -3.25
C GLY A 156 6.00 11.76 -2.60
N ARG A 157 6.01 11.86 -1.27
CA ARG A 157 5.16 12.75 -0.48
C ARG A 157 5.99 13.50 0.57
N ALA A 158 6.04 13.04 1.81
CA ALA A 158 6.86 13.67 2.86
C ALA A 158 8.36 13.62 2.57
N ILE A 159 8.82 12.61 1.85
CA ILE A 159 10.17 12.54 1.30
C ILE A 159 10.08 12.41 -0.21
N SER A 160 10.88 13.20 -0.95
CA SER A 160 10.90 13.09 -2.40
C SER A 160 11.42 11.73 -2.86
N TRP A 161 11.03 11.29 -4.06
CA TRP A 161 11.57 10.05 -4.62
C TRP A 161 13.08 10.07 -4.75
N SER A 162 13.64 11.22 -5.15
CA SER A 162 15.09 11.40 -5.27
C SER A 162 15.80 11.23 -3.94
N ASP A 163 15.28 11.86 -2.88
CA ASP A 163 15.86 11.74 -1.54
C ASP A 163 15.70 10.33 -0.97
N TRP A 164 14.53 9.70 -1.22
CA TRP A 164 14.29 8.33 -0.82
C TRP A 164 15.28 7.35 -1.45
N GLU A 165 15.54 7.49 -2.75
CA GLU A 165 16.52 6.65 -3.46
C GLU A 165 17.93 6.82 -2.90
N SER A 166 18.26 8.00 -2.37
CA SER A 166 19.57 8.31 -1.79
C SER A 166 19.76 7.80 -0.36
N VAL A 167 18.69 7.41 0.33
CA VAL A 167 18.80 6.82 1.68
C VAL A 167 19.48 5.46 1.55
N PRO A 168 20.57 5.20 2.33
CA PRO A 168 21.25 3.91 2.24
C PRO A 168 20.38 2.77 2.80
N ASP A 169 20.54 1.59 2.23
CA ASP A 169 19.92 0.38 2.73
C ASP A 169 20.59 -0.04 4.06
N THR A 170 19.80 -0.59 4.97
CA THR A 170 20.33 -1.29 6.14
C THR A 170 20.89 -2.63 5.67
N GLY A 171 22.17 -2.82 5.83
CA GLY A 171 22.90 -4.00 5.38
C GLY A 171 22.35 -5.35 5.89
#